data_c2ad146a88b46a4e19eb27a4d96f7767
#
_entry.id   c2ad146a88b46a4e19eb27a4d96f7767
#
_cell.length_a   1.000
_cell.length_b   1.000
_cell.length_c   1.000
_cell.angle_alpha   90.00
_cell.angle_beta   90.00
_cell.angle_gamma   90.00
#
_symmetry.space_group_name_H-M   'P 1'
#
loop_
_entity.id
_entity.type
_entity.pdbx_description
1 polymer ?
#
loop_
_entity_poly.entity_id
_entity_poly.type
_entity_poly.pdbx_seq_one_letter_code
_entity_poly.pdbx_strand_id
1 'polypeptide(L)'
;MKIISYLPFLFLMVFTLESRAQHPPVFDGMKTDSTSIVLGDMNVNLVKYSYSQPNINFLTIHDNEDTGVKAAFRFLNEIGGTIIDCQYGGVRNFKFTYEDEIYQTDPNSIYTQRGIWLGLGKYGITDDFVVAELEKAGKTILNTYNPKKTGYIFTLHNNADSGFGISSYLPGYELASTADSVHINFEMDNDDLLLVTEIPLYNYLKKANVNVVLQSKYATDDGSLSIYAMQNNIPYLNAEVQHGHIDEHYRLIAIGTEALADAYPHLKIPKNPNN
;
A
#
# COMPACT_ATOMS: atom_id res chain seq x y z
N MET A 1 -18.77 -38.67 -58.08
CA MET A 1 -18.58 -37.24 -57.82
C MET A 1 -18.60 -37.07 -56.31
N LYS A 2 -17.41 -36.93 -55.67
CA LYS A 2 -17.30 -36.76 -54.20
C LYS A 2 -17.22 -35.25 -53.91
N ILE A 3 -18.20 -34.76 -53.18
CA ILE A 3 -18.25 -33.36 -52.72
C ILE A 3 -17.43 -33.30 -51.45
N ILE A 4 -16.28 -32.59 -51.49
CA ILE A 4 -15.44 -32.30 -50.33
C ILE A 4 -15.98 -30.98 -49.75
N SER A 5 -16.59 -31.09 -48.57
CA SER A 5 -17.06 -29.92 -47.79
C SER A 5 -15.87 -29.36 -46.97
N TYR A 6 -15.45 -28.14 -47.31
CA TYR A 6 -14.50 -27.38 -46.49
C TYR A 6 -15.24 -26.66 -45.36
N LEU A 7 -14.96 -27.06 -44.12
CA LEU A 7 -15.40 -26.33 -42.93
C LEU A 7 -14.38 -25.23 -42.63
N PRO A 8 -14.76 -23.96 -42.62
CA PRO A 8 -13.81 -22.90 -42.25
C PRO A 8 -13.54 -22.94 -40.73
N PHE A 9 -12.28 -23.18 -40.38
CA PHE A 9 -11.81 -23.07 -39.01
C PHE A 9 -11.74 -21.61 -38.60
N LEU A 10 -12.73 -21.15 -37.83
CA LEU A 10 -12.75 -19.79 -37.25
C LEU A 10 -11.76 -19.75 -36.10
N PHE A 11 -10.60 -19.15 -36.33
CA PHE A 11 -9.57 -18.91 -35.29
C PHE A 11 -10.07 -17.78 -34.37
N LEU A 12 -10.64 -18.16 -33.22
CA LEU A 12 -11.04 -17.19 -32.19
C LEU A 12 -9.76 -16.68 -31.50
N MET A 13 -9.28 -15.49 -31.91
CA MET A 13 -8.20 -14.81 -31.22
C MET A 13 -8.73 -14.27 -29.88
N VAL A 14 -8.50 -15.01 -28.81
CA VAL A 14 -8.76 -14.54 -27.45
C VAL A 14 -7.68 -13.50 -27.12
N PHE A 15 -8.01 -12.21 -27.24
CA PHE A 15 -7.21 -11.16 -26.66
C PHE A 15 -7.38 -11.23 -25.13
N THR A 16 -6.40 -11.75 -24.43
CA THR A 16 -6.28 -11.52 -23.00
C THR A 16 -5.93 -10.04 -22.82
N LEU A 17 -6.92 -9.25 -22.43
CA LEU A 17 -6.67 -7.91 -21.90
C LEU A 17 -5.92 -8.11 -20.58
N GLU A 18 -4.60 -8.00 -20.62
CA GLU A 18 -3.84 -7.77 -19.40
C GLU A 18 -4.34 -6.43 -18.82
N SER A 19 -5.02 -6.50 -17.69
CA SER A 19 -5.37 -5.31 -16.91
C SER A 19 -4.07 -4.74 -16.34
N ARG A 20 -3.44 -3.84 -17.11
CA ARG A 20 -2.37 -3.01 -16.56
C ARG A 20 -3.02 -2.00 -15.64
N ALA A 21 -2.42 -1.81 -14.47
CA ALA A 21 -2.80 -0.74 -13.55
C ALA A 21 -2.94 0.56 -14.33
N GLN A 22 -4.12 1.17 -14.27
CA GLN A 22 -4.39 2.47 -14.90
C GLN A 22 -4.39 3.53 -13.81
N HIS A 23 -3.25 4.18 -13.63
CA HIS A 23 -3.16 5.32 -12.73
C HIS A 23 -4.15 6.40 -13.15
N PRO A 24 -4.83 7.05 -12.19
CA PRO A 24 -5.80 8.08 -12.54
C PRO A 24 -5.11 9.27 -13.23
N PRO A 25 -5.80 9.95 -14.16
CA PRO A 25 -5.24 11.11 -14.84
C PRO A 25 -4.99 12.24 -13.83
N VAL A 26 -3.88 12.94 -14.02
CA VAL A 26 -3.55 14.15 -13.24
C VAL A 26 -4.60 15.23 -13.50
N PHE A 27 -5.15 15.83 -12.46
CA PHE A 27 -6.12 16.92 -12.58
C PHE A 27 -5.43 18.30 -12.58
N ASP A 28 -6.16 19.33 -13.00
CA ASP A 28 -5.62 20.68 -13.16
C ASP A 28 -5.03 21.23 -11.84
N GLY A 29 -3.85 21.81 -11.91
CA GLY A 29 -3.11 22.33 -10.75
C GLY A 29 -2.35 21.30 -9.91
N MET A 30 -2.51 19.99 -10.15
CA MET A 30 -1.68 18.96 -9.50
C MET A 30 -0.26 19.01 -10.09
N LYS A 31 0.73 18.97 -9.21
CA LYS A 31 2.15 18.91 -9.57
C LYS A 31 2.65 17.47 -9.46
N THR A 32 3.50 17.09 -10.40
CA THR A 32 4.16 15.78 -10.42
C THR A 32 5.67 15.96 -10.35
N ASP A 33 6.32 15.07 -9.62
CA ASP A 33 7.78 14.92 -9.53
C ASP A 33 8.08 13.41 -9.46
N SER A 34 9.28 12.97 -9.86
CA SER A 34 9.61 11.55 -9.84
C SER A 34 11.04 11.29 -9.46
N THR A 35 11.25 10.18 -8.76
CA THR A 35 12.56 9.62 -8.45
C THR A 35 12.56 8.16 -8.90
N SER A 36 13.62 7.73 -9.59
CA SER A 36 13.72 6.35 -10.07
C SER A 36 14.66 5.52 -9.19
N ILE A 37 14.29 4.26 -9.00
CA ILE A 37 15.12 3.20 -8.40
C ILE A 37 15.36 2.16 -9.50
N VAL A 38 16.58 1.68 -9.62
CA VAL A 38 16.96 0.61 -10.56
C VAL A 38 17.29 -0.63 -9.75
N LEU A 39 16.61 -1.74 -10.02
CA LEU A 39 16.85 -3.06 -9.44
C LEU A 39 17.09 -4.04 -10.61
N GLY A 40 18.35 -4.36 -10.90
CA GLY A 40 18.71 -5.16 -12.07
C GLY A 40 18.14 -4.56 -13.36
N ASP A 41 17.32 -5.31 -14.08
CA ASP A 41 16.60 -4.88 -15.29
C ASP A 41 15.27 -4.15 -15.04
N MET A 42 14.86 -3.99 -13.79
CA MET A 42 13.62 -3.35 -13.39
C MET A 42 13.82 -1.88 -13.01
N ASN A 43 12.92 -1.02 -13.49
CA ASN A 43 12.84 0.38 -13.05
C ASN A 43 11.60 0.58 -12.19
N VAL A 44 11.77 1.15 -11.00
CA VAL A 44 10.69 1.58 -10.12
C VAL A 44 10.67 3.10 -10.10
N ASN A 45 9.57 3.70 -10.54
CA ASN A 45 9.37 5.15 -10.52
C ASN A 45 8.54 5.52 -9.28
N LEU A 46 9.13 6.28 -8.38
CA LEU A 46 8.42 6.88 -7.25
C LEU A 46 7.81 8.19 -7.74
N VAL A 47 6.55 8.16 -8.16
CA VAL A 47 5.86 9.34 -8.68
C VAL A 47 5.16 10.06 -7.54
N LYS A 48 5.60 11.27 -7.29
CA LYS A 48 5.03 12.15 -6.27
C LYS A 48 4.03 13.09 -6.90
N TYR A 49 2.77 12.95 -6.50
CA TYR A 49 1.68 13.86 -6.86
C TYR A 49 1.37 14.78 -5.68
N SER A 50 1.27 16.08 -5.93
CA SER A 50 1.03 17.08 -4.89
C SER A 50 0.01 18.12 -5.34
N TYR A 51 -0.95 18.45 -4.47
CA TYR A 51 -1.93 19.48 -4.72
C TYR A 51 -2.16 20.31 -3.45
N SER A 52 -2.19 21.65 -3.59
CA SER A 52 -2.24 22.56 -2.42
C SER A 52 -1.09 22.29 -1.43
N GLN A 53 -1.20 22.70 -0.16
CA GLN A 53 -0.09 22.61 0.79
C GLN A 53 -0.41 22.02 2.18
N PRO A 54 -1.47 21.23 2.39
CA PRO A 54 -1.69 20.62 3.70
C PRO A 54 -0.63 19.55 4.00
N ASN A 55 -0.35 19.32 5.28
CA ASN A 55 0.57 18.26 5.72
C ASN A 55 -0.16 16.90 5.74
N ILE A 56 -0.68 16.47 4.58
CA ILE A 56 -1.28 15.16 4.38
C ILE A 56 -0.47 14.43 3.32
N ASN A 57 0.03 13.24 3.67
CA ASN A 57 0.91 12.49 2.80
C ASN A 57 0.55 11.02 2.84
N PHE A 58 0.41 10.41 1.66
CA PHE A 58 0.10 9.00 1.46
C PHE A 58 1.22 8.30 0.71
N LEU A 59 1.29 6.98 0.83
CA LEU A 59 2.24 6.13 0.13
C LEU A 59 1.54 4.87 -0.38
N THR A 60 1.67 4.58 -1.66
CA THR A 60 1.36 3.29 -2.26
C THR A 60 2.64 2.62 -2.71
N ILE A 61 2.80 1.33 -2.37
CA ILE A 61 4.03 0.57 -2.65
C ILE A 61 3.81 -0.58 -3.62
N HIS A 62 2.57 -1.01 -3.84
CA HIS A 62 2.21 -2.03 -4.82
C HIS A 62 1.58 -1.39 -6.05
N ASP A 63 2.19 -1.58 -7.23
CA ASP A 63 1.79 -0.94 -8.48
C ASP A 63 0.48 -1.46 -9.08
N ASN A 64 -0.07 -2.53 -8.55
CA ASN A 64 -1.39 -3.07 -8.94
C ASN A 64 -2.54 -2.63 -8.01
N GLU A 65 -2.28 -1.75 -7.05
CA GLU A 65 -3.26 -1.35 -6.02
C GLU A 65 -3.87 0.04 -6.31
N ASP A 66 -4.47 0.21 -7.49
CA ASP A 66 -5.01 1.48 -8.00
C ASP A 66 -6.15 2.11 -7.20
N THR A 67 -6.90 1.32 -6.42
CA THR A 67 -8.08 1.83 -5.68
C THR A 67 -7.64 2.88 -4.68
N GLY A 68 -6.54 2.62 -3.95
CA GLY A 68 -5.94 3.57 -3.03
C GLY A 68 -5.48 4.86 -3.72
N VAL A 69 -4.84 4.73 -4.89
CA VAL A 69 -4.39 5.90 -5.68
C VAL A 69 -5.58 6.74 -6.13
N LYS A 70 -6.65 6.11 -6.64
CA LYS A 70 -7.87 6.80 -7.07
C LYS A 70 -8.56 7.53 -5.92
N ALA A 71 -8.69 6.88 -4.76
CA ALA A 71 -9.25 7.47 -3.55
C ALA A 71 -8.40 8.65 -3.05
N ALA A 72 -7.08 8.50 -3.04
CA ALA A 72 -6.17 9.58 -2.67
C ALA A 72 -6.26 10.76 -3.64
N PHE A 73 -6.34 10.54 -4.95
CA PHE A 73 -6.50 11.64 -5.92
C PHE A 73 -7.79 12.43 -5.68
N ARG A 74 -8.90 11.73 -5.38
CA ARG A 74 -10.15 12.39 -4.97
C ARG A 74 -9.94 13.22 -3.72
N PHE A 75 -9.30 12.66 -2.69
CA PHE A 75 -8.99 13.36 -1.44
C PHE A 75 -8.10 14.59 -1.68
N LEU A 76 -7.07 14.46 -2.50
CA LEU A 76 -6.19 15.57 -2.84
C LEU A 76 -6.94 16.68 -3.59
N ASN A 77 -7.84 16.35 -4.48
CA ASN A 77 -8.64 17.34 -5.22
C ASN A 77 -9.56 18.15 -4.29
N GLU A 78 -10.09 17.55 -3.23
CA GLU A 78 -11.00 18.20 -2.29
C GLU A 78 -10.26 18.96 -1.16
N ILE A 79 -9.21 18.36 -0.63
CA ILE A 79 -8.53 18.83 0.59
C ILE A 79 -7.10 19.31 0.29
N GLY A 80 -6.44 18.68 -0.67
CA GLY A 80 -5.02 18.83 -0.94
C GLY A 80 -4.17 17.74 -0.27
N GLY A 81 -2.85 17.81 -0.47
CA GLY A 81 -1.90 16.86 0.10
C GLY A 81 -0.90 16.33 -0.92
N THR A 82 -0.32 15.19 -0.59
CA THR A 82 0.68 14.51 -1.40
C THR A 82 0.42 13.01 -1.37
N ILE A 83 0.58 12.33 -2.52
CA ILE A 83 0.73 10.88 -2.59
C ILE A 83 2.02 10.55 -3.32
N ILE A 84 2.75 9.55 -2.82
CA ILE A 84 3.86 8.92 -3.52
C ILE A 84 3.39 7.56 -3.96
N ASP A 85 3.48 7.31 -5.25
CA ASP A 85 2.99 6.12 -5.91
C ASP A 85 4.17 5.39 -6.57
N CYS A 86 4.39 4.13 -6.17
CA CYS A 86 5.45 3.28 -6.69
C CYS A 86 4.98 2.59 -7.96
N GLN A 87 5.52 2.98 -9.12
CA GLN A 87 5.11 2.50 -10.44
C GLN A 87 6.20 1.63 -11.08
N TYR A 88 5.87 0.37 -11.40
CA TYR A 88 6.83 -0.60 -11.95
C TYR A 88 6.18 -1.68 -12.81
N GLY A 89 5.18 -1.33 -13.60
CA GLY A 89 4.58 -2.18 -14.63
C GLY A 89 3.25 -2.84 -14.25
N GLY A 90 2.57 -2.36 -13.21
CA GLY A 90 1.23 -2.81 -12.81
C GLY A 90 1.20 -4.18 -12.13
N VAL A 91 2.32 -4.58 -11.50
CA VAL A 91 2.44 -5.86 -10.78
C VAL A 91 2.58 -5.63 -9.28
N ARG A 92 2.30 -6.69 -8.49
CA ARG A 92 2.38 -6.58 -7.03
C ARG A 92 3.82 -6.61 -6.52
N ASN A 93 4.62 -7.56 -6.99
CA ASN A 93 5.95 -7.82 -6.45
C ASN A 93 7.03 -7.20 -7.32
N PHE A 94 8.14 -6.80 -6.72
CA PHE A 94 9.37 -6.59 -7.43
C PHE A 94 9.85 -7.92 -8.00
N LYS A 95 10.08 -7.96 -9.31
CA LYS A 95 10.65 -9.11 -10.01
C LYS A 95 11.66 -8.60 -11.02
N PHE A 96 12.92 -8.94 -10.84
CA PHE A 96 14.03 -8.41 -11.63
C PHE A 96 15.12 -9.45 -11.82
N THR A 97 15.93 -9.24 -12.86
CA THR A 97 17.08 -10.07 -13.18
C THR A 97 18.38 -9.38 -12.76
N TYR A 98 19.25 -10.11 -12.10
CA TYR A 98 20.61 -9.69 -11.78
C TYR A 98 21.57 -10.87 -11.99
N GLU A 99 22.66 -10.66 -12.79
CA GLU A 99 23.63 -11.71 -13.14
C GLU A 99 22.99 -13.02 -13.62
N ASP A 100 22.02 -12.92 -14.56
CA ASP A 100 21.26 -14.03 -15.14
C ASP A 100 20.32 -14.77 -14.17
N GLU A 101 20.25 -14.38 -12.90
CA GLU A 101 19.34 -14.94 -11.90
C GLU A 101 18.11 -14.04 -11.70
N ILE A 102 16.93 -14.67 -11.48
CA ILE A 102 15.67 -13.96 -11.27
C ILE A 102 15.40 -13.87 -9.76
N TYR A 103 15.22 -12.65 -9.29
CA TYR A 103 14.85 -12.33 -7.92
C TYR A 103 13.43 -11.81 -7.84
N GLN A 104 12.74 -12.18 -6.77
CA GLN A 104 11.40 -11.67 -6.50
C GLN A 104 11.24 -11.39 -5.00
N THR A 105 10.54 -10.30 -4.65
CA THR A 105 10.16 -9.97 -3.27
C THR A 105 8.93 -9.09 -3.25
N ASP A 106 8.18 -9.11 -2.16
CA ASP A 106 7.14 -8.14 -1.89
C ASP A 106 7.79 -6.78 -1.52
N PRO A 107 7.46 -5.65 -2.16
CA PRO A 107 7.99 -4.34 -1.79
C PRO A 107 7.64 -3.93 -0.35
N ASN A 108 6.64 -4.55 0.29
CA ASN A 108 6.37 -4.35 1.71
C ASN A 108 7.25 -5.20 2.64
N SER A 109 8.24 -5.92 2.13
CA SER A 109 9.17 -6.72 2.95
C SER A 109 10.60 -6.16 2.96
N ILE A 110 10.83 -4.91 2.47
CA ILE A 110 12.19 -4.39 2.22
C ILE A 110 12.65 -3.31 3.20
N TYR A 111 11.94 -3.10 4.31
CA TYR A 111 12.25 -1.99 5.25
C TYR A 111 13.07 -2.41 6.45
N THR A 112 13.33 -3.72 6.61
CA THR A 112 14.30 -4.27 7.58
C THR A 112 15.19 -5.32 6.90
N GLN A 113 16.41 -5.48 7.36
CA GLN A 113 17.33 -6.47 6.81
C GLN A 113 16.76 -7.90 6.91
N ARG A 114 16.16 -8.24 8.06
CA ARG A 114 15.51 -9.54 8.27
C ARG A 114 14.38 -9.76 7.24
N GLY A 115 13.54 -8.76 7.04
CA GLY A 115 12.42 -8.84 6.09
C GLY A 115 12.87 -9.04 4.65
N ILE A 116 13.96 -8.37 4.22
CA ILE A 116 14.53 -8.58 2.88
C ILE A 116 14.93 -10.04 2.68
N TRP A 117 15.66 -10.63 3.64
CA TRP A 117 16.05 -12.03 3.59
C TRP A 117 14.85 -12.97 3.53
N LEU A 118 13.86 -12.76 4.38
CA LEU A 118 12.64 -13.56 4.38
C LEU A 118 11.84 -13.39 3.09
N GLY A 119 11.70 -12.16 2.60
CA GLY A 119 10.99 -11.83 1.38
C GLY A 119 11.60 -12.51 0.15
N LEU A 120 12.92 -12.41 -0.04
CA LEU A 120 13.62 -13.11 -1.10
C LEU A 120 13.50 -14.64 -0.95
N GLY A 121 13.73 -15.18 0.25
CA GLY A 121 13.67 -16.61 0.53
C GLY A 121 12.29 -17.23 0.27
N LYS A 122 11.22 -16.45 0.38
CA LYS A 122 9.85 -16.89 0.06
C LYS A 122 9.68 -17.22 -1.43
N TYR A 123 10.43 -16.55 -2.31
CA TYR A 123 10.31 -16.70 -3.76
C TYR A 123 11.49 -17.44 -4.40
N GLY A 124 12.54 -17.76 -3.64
CA GLY A 124 13.65 -18.56 -4.16
C GLY A 124 15.03 -18.14 -3.64
N ILE A 125 15.79 -17.42 -4.46
CA ILE A 125 17.21 -17.13 -4.23
C ILE A 125 17.38 -15.92 -3.32
N THR A 126 18.36 -15.99 -2.43
CA THR A 126 18.84 -14.87 -1.61
C THR A 126 20.31 -14.62 -1.93
N ASP A 127 20.70 -13.36 -2.05
CA ASP A 127 22.05 -12.93 -2.35
C ASP A 127 22.38 -11.63 -1.58
N ASP A 128 23.57 -11.53 -1.01
CA ASP A 128 24.00 -10.39 -0.18
C ASP A 128 24.00 -9.07 -0.94
N PHE A 129 24.39 -9.09 -2.22
CA PHE A 129 24.38 -7.90 -3.06
C PHE A 129 22.95 -7.44 -3.32
N VAL A 130 22.04 -8.38 -3.66
CA VAL A 130 20.62 -8.08 -3.90
C VAL A 130 19.96 -7.57 -2.63
N VAL A 131 20.28 -8.13 -1.46
CA VAL A 131 19.83 -7.61 -0.15
C VAL A 131 20.24 -6.16 0.02
N ALA A 132 21.50 -5.80 -0.29
CA ALA A 132 21.99 -4.42 -0.18
C ALA A 132 21.28 -3.48 -1.17
N GLU A 133 20.97 -3.91 -2.39
CA GLU A 133 20.22 -3.11 -3.37
C GLU A 133 18.76 -2.89 -2.94
N LEU A 134 18.10 -3.92 -2.40
CA LEU A 134 16.74 -3.79 -1.85
C LEU A 134 16.71 -2.88 -0.61
N GLU A 135 17.73 -2.93 0.25
CA GLU A 135 17.87 -2.00 1.37
C GLU A 135 18.00 -0.54 0.90
N LYS A 136 18.75 -0.29 -0.17
CA LYS A 136 18.84 1.04 -0.80
C LYS A 136 17.49 1.47 -1.39
N ALA A 137 16.77 0.54 -2.02
CA ALA A 137 15.44 0.80 -2.56
C ALA A 137 14.47 1.22 -1.45
N GLY A 138 14.38 0.46 -0.36
CA GLY A 138 13.55 0.79 0.81
C GLY A 138 13.91 2.15 1.43
N LYS A 139 15.22 2.44 1.58
CA LYS A 139 15.70 3.75 2.03
C LYS A 139 15.30 4.88 1.08
N THR A 140 15.33 4.65 -0.24
CA THR A 140 14.94 5.66 -1.23
C THR A 140 13.44 5.96 -1.16
N ILE A 141 12.59 4.93 -1.01
CA ILE A 141 11.15 5.09 -0.80
C ILE A 141 10.90 5.92 0.47
N LEU A 142 11.51 5.54 1.60
CA LEU A 142 11.38 6.25 2.86
C LEU A 142 11.89 7.70 2.78
N ASN A 143 13.01 7.95 2.10
CA ASN A 143 13.55 9.30 1.93
C ASN A 143 12.64 10.18 1.06
N THR A 144 12.02 9.61 0.03
CA THR A 144 11.06 10.30 -0.85
C THR A 144 9.79 10.66 -0.08
N TYR A 145 9.26 9.74 0.74
CA TYR A 145 8.12 9.99 1.63
C TYR A 145 8.49 10.95 2.76
N ASN A 146 9.68 10.80 3.33
CA ASN A 146 10.26 11.62 4.39
C ASN A 146 9.44 11.62 5.71
N PRO A 147 9.35 10.48 6.40
CA PRO A 147 8.57 10.36 7.65
C PRO A 147 9.11 11.26 8.78
N LYS A 148 10.40 11.68 8.73
CA LYS A 148 10.97 12.65 9.68
C LYS A 148 10.33 14.03 9.53
N LYS A 149 9.89 14.39 8.32
CA LYS A 149 9.22 15.67 8.04
C LYS A 149 7.70 15.55 8.21
N THR A 150 7.09 14.48 7.74
CA THR A 150 5.65 14.27 7.85
C THR A 150 5.22 14.02 9.29
N GLY A 151 6.04 13.30 10.06
CA GLY A 151 5.77 12.90 11.46
C GLY A 151 4.98 11.59 11.57
N TYR A 152 4.65 10.93 10.45
CA TYR A 152 3.91 9.68 10.38
C TYR A 152 4.15 8.98 9.04
N ILE A 153 3.65 7.76 8.91
CA ILE A 153 3.52 7.03 7.63
C ILE A 153 2.06 6.62 7.47
N PHE A 154 1.46 6.92 6.31
CA PHE A 154 0.12 6.50 5.95
C PHE A 154 0.15 5.79 4.60
N THR A 155 0.00 4.47 4.62
CA THR A 155 -0.03 3.64 3.42
C THR A 155 -1.44 3.33 2.98
N LEU A 156 -1.59 3.10 1.68
CA LEU A 156 -2.85 2.71 1.06
C LEU A 156 -2.62 1.41 0.31
N HIS A 157 -3.40 0.38 0.65
CA HIS A 157 -3.33 -0.94 0.06
C HIS A 157 -4.68 -1.42 -0.43
N ASN A 158 -4.66 -2.38 -1.34
CA ASN A 158 -5.85 -3.07 -1.78
C ASN A 158 -5.74 -4.57 -1.55
N ASN A 159 -6.84 -5.16 -1.09
CA ASN A 159 -7.00 -6.59 -0.97
C ASN A 159 -8.03 -7.14 -1.99
N ALA A 160 -8.16 -8.46 -2.04
CA ALA A 160 -9.14 -9.15 -2.87
C ALA A 160 -10.38 -9.51 -2.04
N ASP A 161 -11.53 -9.56 -2.71
CA ASP A 161 -12.79 -10.04 -2.11
C ASP A 161 -12.59 -11.41 -1.43
N SER A 162 -13.10 -11.53 -0.20
CA SER A 162 -13.07 -12.75 0.61
C SER A 162 -11.67 -13.31 0.93
N GLY A 163 -10.62 -12.50 0.74
CA GLY A 163 -9.23 -12.87 1.05
C GLY A 163 -8.81 -12.40 2.45
N PHE A 164 -7.87 -11.46 2.46
CA PHE A 164 -7.40 -10.81 3.66
C PHE A 164 -8.40 -9.77 4.17
N GLY A 165 -8.67 -9.75 5.47
CA GLY A 165 -9.59 -8.78 6.08
C GLY A 165 -9.44 -8.72 7.59
N ILE A 166 -10.33 -7.97 8.27
CA ILE A 166 -10.28 -7.77 9.72
C ILE A 166 -10.34 -9.09 10.51
N SER A 167 -11.05 -10.09 10.00
CA SER A 167 -11.15 -11.42 10.62
C SER A 167 -9.83 -12.19 10.64
N SER A 168 -8.88 -11.87 9.73
CA SER A 168 -7.56 -12.50 9.68
C SER A 168 -6.74 -12.29 10.97
N TYR A 169 -7.09 -11.28 11.76
CA TYR A 169 -6.44 -10.92 13.01
C TYR A 169 -7.12 -11.51 14.26
N LEU A 170 -8.22 -12.26 14.12
CA LEU A 170 -8.93 -12.85 15.23
C LEU A 170 -8.26 -14.15 15.74
N PRO A 171 -8.52 -14.56 16.99
CA PRO A 171 -8.00 -15.81 17.52
C PRO A 171 -8.34 -17.02 16.64
N GLY A 172 -7.32 -17.81 16.29
CA GLY A 172 -7.43 -18.96 15.41
C GLY A 172 -7.13 -18.68 13.93
N TYR A 173 -6.93 -17.43 13.54
CA TYR A 173 -6.51 -17.04 12.21
C TYR A 173 -5.01 -16.71 12.14
N GLU A 174 -4.47 -16.63 10.93
CA GLU A 174 -3.02 -16.56 10.65
C GLU A 174 -2.35 -15.35 11.31
N LEU A 175 -3.01 -14.19 11.32
CA LEU A 175 -2.46 -12.93 11.81
C LEU A 175 -2.83 -12.61 13.26
N ALA A 176 -3.48 -13.53 13.97
CA ALA A 176 -3.92 -13.29 15.36
C ALA A 176 -2.78 -12.84 16.30
N SER A 177 -1.57 -13.41 16.12
CA SER A 177 -0.41 -13.07 16.95
C SER A 177 0.22 -11.72 16.63
N THR A 178 -0.17 -11.10 15.52
CA THR A 178 0.36 -9.79 15.10
C THR A 178 -0.49 -8.62 15.60
N ALA A 179 -1.63 -8.89 16.24
CA ALA A 179 -2.54 -7.88 16.76
C ALA A 179 -2.59 -7.90 18.30
N ASP A 180 -2.50 -6.73 18.93
CA ASP A 180 -2.77 -6.53 20.36
C ASP A 180 -4.27 -6.30 20.61
N SER A 181 -4.98 -5.71 19.65
CA SER A 181 -6.41 -5.45 19.73
C SER A 181 -7.04 -5.35 18.36
N VAL A 182 -8.28 -5.81 18.26
CA VAL A 182 -9.11 -5.73 17.06
C VAL A 182 -10.46 -5.13 17.44
N HIS A 183 -10.98 -4.20 16.64
CA HIS A 183 -12.36 -3.74 16.71
C HIS A 183 -13.04 -3.98 15.37
N ILE A 184 -14.23 -4.57 15.41
CA ILE A 184 -15.02 -4.91 14.23
C ILE A 184 -16.31 -4.10 14.25
N ASN A 185 -16.58 -3.40 13.16
CA ASN A 185 -17.89 -2.92 12.82
C ASN A 185 -18.57 -3.94 11.89
N PHE A 186 -19.57 -4.65 12.39
CA PHE A 186 -20.27 -5.70 11.62
C PHE A 186 -21.15 -5.17 10.47
N GLU A 187 -21.27 -3.86 10.32
CA GLU A 187 -21.93 -3.21 9.20
C GLU A 187 -20.96 -2.82 8.07
N MET A 188 -19.66 -2.91 8.33
CA MET A 188 -18.61 -2.70 7.33
C MET A 188 -18.23 -4.02 6.65
N ASP A 189 -17.70 -3.91 5.43
CA ASP A 189 -17.06 -5.02 4.77
C ASP A 189 -15.89 -5.55 5.62
N ASN A 190 -15.74 -6.89 5.65
CA ASN A 190 -14.63 -7.54 6.36
C ASN A 190 -13.26 -7.15 5.79
N ASP A 191 -13.22 -6.83 4.49
CA ASP A 191 -12.00 -6.57 3.75
C ASP A 191 -11.56 -5.09 3.84
N ASP A 192 -12.43 -4.21 4.39
CA ASP A 192 -12.19 -2.79 4.57
C ASP A 192 -11.78 -2.50 6.03
N LEU A 193 -10.51 -2.13 6.26
CA LEU A 193 -9.99 -1.90 7.60
C LEU A 193 -8.85 -0.88 7.65
N LEU A 194 -8.57 -0.39 8.85
CA LEU A 194 -7.34 0.34 9.18
C LEU A 194 -6.46 -0.50 10.10
N LEU A 195 -5.17 -0.61 9.80
CA LEU A 195 -4.16 -1.12 10.72
C LEU A 195 -3.33 0.05 11.23
N VAL A 196 -3.14 0.11 12.54
CA VAL A 196 -2.37 1.17 13.21
C VAL A 196 -1.38 0.60 14.21
N THR A 197 -0.31 1.34 14.49
CA THR A 197 0.70 0.94 15.49
C THR A 197 0.53 1.64 16.83
N GLU A 198 -0.30 2.71 16.90
CA GLU A 198 -0.39 3.57 18.06
C GLU A 198 -1.76 3.51 18.76
N ILE A 199 -1.76 3.36 20.08
CA ILE A 199 -2.99 3.29 20.91
C ILE A 199 -3.90 4.52 20.71
N PRO A 200 -3.42 5.78 20.65
CA PRO A 200 -4.29 6.93 20.41
C PRO A 200 -5.07 6.83 19.10
N LEU A 201 -4.42 6.39 18.01
CA LEU A 201 -5.06 6.18 16.70
C LEU A 201 -6.13 5.08 16.80
N TYR A 202 -5.77 3.94 17.40
CA TYR A 202 -6.71 2.83 17.60
C TYR A 202 -7.96 3.27 18.38
N ASN A 203 -7.77 4.01 19.47
CA ASN A 203 -8.89 4.46 20.32
C ASN A 203 -9.81 5.42 19.58
N TYR A 204 -9.26 6.34 18.79
CA TYR A 204 -10.05 7.24 17.94
C TYR A 204 -10.87 6.45 16.93
N LEU A 205 -10.25 5.57 16.17
CA LEU A 205 -10.88 4.78 15.10
C LEU A 205 -11.91 3.80 15.65
N LYS A 206 -11.63 3.16 16.79
CA LYS A 206 -12.60 2.34 17.50
C LYS A 206 -13.84 3.14 17.91
N LYS A 207 -13.65 4.36 18.45
CA LYS A 207 -14.77 5.26 18.81
C LYS A 207 -15.58 5.68 17.58
N ALA A 208 -14.93 5.85 16.46
CA ALA A 208 -15.56 6.14 15.17
C ALA A 208 -16.24 4.92 14.54
N ASN A 209 -16.18 3.77 15.20
CA ASN A 209 -16.79 2.50 14.80
C ASN A 209 -16.39 2.04 13.40
N VAL A 210 -15.09 2.06 13.09
CA VAL A 210 -14.53 1.44 11.88
C VAL A 210 -13.75 0.17 12.21
N ASN A 211 -13.63 -0.75 11.26
CA ASN A 211 -12.76 -1.91 11.40
C ASN A 211 -11.33 -1.43 11.63
N VAL A 212 -10.72 -1.77 12.76
CA VAL A 212 -9.36 -1.35 13.07
C VAL A 212 -8.58 -2.40 13.84
N VAL A 213 -7.33 -2.57 13.47
CA VAL A 213 -6.33 -3.43 14.13
C VAL A 213 -5.28 -2.55 14.80
N LEU A 214 -5.01 -2.80 16.07
CA LEU A 214 -3.80 -2.32 16.73
C LEU A 214 -2.72 -3.39 16.59
N GLN A 215 -1.69 -3.12 15.79
CA GLN A 215 -0.56 -4.03 15.64
C GLN A 215 0.15 -4.26 16.98
N SER A 216 0.52 -5.50 17.23
CA SER A 216 1.26 -5.86 18.42
C SER A 216 2.71 -5.37 18.34
N LYS A 217 3.19 -4.77 19.43
CA LYS A 217 4.62 -4.43 19.55
C LYS A 217 5.55 -5.66 19.55
N TYR A 218 4.98 -6.85 19.68
CA TYR A 218 5.70 -8.13 19.63
C TYR A 218 5.51 -8.84 18.28
N ALA A 219 4.88 -8.19 17.31
CA ALA A 219 4.74 -8.75 15.97
C ALA A 219 6.13 -9.12 15.41
N THR A 220 6.19 -10.28 14.75
CA THR A 220 7.44 -10.75 14.14
C THR A 220 7.87 -9.80 13.03
N ASP A 221 9.16 -9.49 12.99
CA ASP A 221 9.74 -8.68 11.92
C ASP A 221 9.66 -9.42 10.57
N ASP A 222 8.79 -8.93 9.71
CA ASP A 222 8.55 -9.39 8.33
C ASP A 222 9.08 -8.40 7.28
N GLY A 223 9.66 -7.30 7.73
CA GLY A 223 10.20 -6.23 6.90
C GLY A 223 9.21 -5.20 6.43
N SER A 224 7.95 -5.28 6.88
CA SER A 224 6.89 -4.34 6.48
C SER A 224 7.13 -2.91 6.97
N LEU A 225 6.46 -1.96 6.32
CA LEU A 225 6.47 -0.56 6.73
C LEU A 225 5.89 -0.37 8.15
N SER A 226 4.92 -1.18 8.54
CA SER A 226 4.34 -1.13 9.89
C SER A 226 5.37 -1.53 10.96
N ILE A 227 6.15 -2.58 10.71
CA ILE A 227 7.24 -3.01 11.58
C ILE A 227 8.35 -1.97 11.63
N TYR A 228 8.76 -1.44 10.46
CA TYR A 228 9.74 -0.36 10.40
C TYR A 228 9.30 0.86 11.21
N ALA A 229 8.05 1.30 11.03
CA ALA A 229 7.49 2.45 11.74
C ALA A 229 7.49 2.23 13.26
N MET A 230 7.03 1.06 13.70
CA MET A 230 7.02 0.68 15.12
C MET A 230 8.43 0.67 15.71
N GLN A 231 9.43 0.07 15.03
CA GLN A 231 10.82 0.02 15.48
C GLN A 231 11.46 1.42 15.58
N ASN A 232 10.97 2.38 14.78
CA ASN A 232 11.48 3.75 14.73
C ASN A 232 10.61 4.76 15.50
N ASN A 233 9.57 4.30 16.22
CA ASN A 233 8.61 5.15 16.93
C ASN A 233 7.94 6.20 16.04
N ILE A 234 7.55 5.80 14.83
CA ILE A 234 6.83 6.61 13.86
C ILE A 234 5.37 6.16 13.87
N PRO A 235 4.40 7.05 14.11
CA PRO A 235 2.98 6.72 13.96
C PRO A 235 2.69 6.17 12.56
N TYR A 236 2.00 5.03 12.49
CA TYR A 236 1.70 4.36 11.26
C TYR A 236 0.21 4.06 11.12
N LEU A 237 -0.31 4.30 9.92
CA LEU A 237 -1.63 3.90 9.48
C LEU A 237 -1.51 3.19 8.13
N ASN A 238 -2.32 2.17 7.97
CA ASN A 238 -2.53 1.49 6.69
C ASN A 238 -4.04 1.35 6.45
N ALA A 239 -4.53 1.87 5.33
CA ALA A 239 -5.89 1.60 4.87
C ALA A 239 -5.84 0.43 3.88
N GLU A 240 -6.46 -0.67 4.26
CA GLU A 240 -6.70 -1.85 3.45
C GLU A 240 -8.15 -1.84 2.99
N VAL A 241 -8.40 -1.89 1.70
CA VAL A 241 -9.75 -1.84 1.14
C VAL A 241 -9.85 -2.79 -0.05
N GLN A 242 -10.98 -3.44 -0.19
CA GLN A 242 -11.24 -4.30 -1.34
C GLN A 242 -11.04 -3.55 -2.66
N HIS A 243 -10.41 -4.22 -3.62
CA HIS A 243 -10.18 -3.65 -4.95
C HIS A 243 -11.49 -3.16 -5.58
N GLY A 244 -11.51 -1.89 -6.01
CA GLY A 244 -12.69 -1.24 -6.60
C GLY A 244 -13.55 -0.44 -5.63
N HIS A 245 -13.42 -0.61 -4.31
CA HIS A 245 -14.18 0.11 -3.29
C HIS A 245 -13.60 1.52 -3.04
N ILE A 246 -13.65 2.39 -4.05
CA ILE A 246 -13.04 3.74 -4.00
C ILE A 246 -13.68 4.62 -2.92
N ASP A 247 -14.99 4.55 -2.73
CA ASP A 247 -15.72 5.37 -1.75
C ASP A 247 -15.35 4.97 -0.32
N GLU A 248 -15.23 3.68 -0.04
CA GLU A 248 -14.79 3.15 1.26
C GLU A 248 -13.33 3.51 1.53
N HIS A 249 -12.47 3.40 0.52
CA HIS A 249 -11.06 3.80 0.66
C HIS A 249 -10.94 5.30 0.96
N TYR A 250 -11.69 6.15 0.22
CA TYR A 250 -11.77 7.58 0.52
C TYR A 250 -12.24 7.84 1.96
N ARG A 251 -13.28 7.13 2.42
CA ARG A 251 -13.78 7.25 3.79
C ARG A 251 -12.74 6.86 4.83
N LEU A 252 -12.00 5.75 4.61
CA LEU A 252 -10.93 5.33 5.52
C LEU A 252 -9.74 6.30 5.51
N ILE A 253 -9.38 6.88 4.36
CA ILE A 253 -8.40 7.97 4.26
C ILE A 253 -8.85 9.17 5.09
N ALA A 254 -10.10 9.61 4.94
CA ALA A 254 -10.62 10.78 5.65
C ALA A 254 -10.60 10.57 7.16
N ILE A 255 -11.15 9.47 7.65
CA ILE A 255 -11.20 9.20 9.09
C ILE A 255 -9.82 8.90 9.71
N GLY A 256 -8.91 8.26 8.95
CA GLY A 256 -7.51 8.08 9.36
C GLY A 256 -6.77 9.41 9.49
N THR A 257 -7.04 10.35 8.58
CA THR A 257 -6.50 11.71 8.63
C THR A 257 -7.02 12.48 9.86
N GLU A 258 -8.29 12.33 10.20
CA GLU A 258 -8.88 12.91 11.43
C GLU A 258 -8.27 12.32 12.70
N ALA A 259 -8.07 10.99 12.72
CA ALA A 259 -7.40 10.31 13.83
C ALA A 259 -5.98 10.84 14.06
N LEU A 260 -5.22 11.08 12.98
CA LEU A 260 -3.89 11.70 13.05
C LEU A 260 -3.98 13.14 13.59
N ALA A 261 -4.93 13.94 13.10
CA ALA A 261 -5.10 15.34 13.54
C ALA A 261 -5.50 15.44 15.02
N ASP A 262 -6.28 14.48 15.52
CA ASP A 262 -6.69 14.41 16.93
C ASP A 262 -5.54 13.93 17.83
N ALA A 263 -4.89 12.82 17.44
CA ALA A 263 -3.83 12.21 18.25
C ALA A 263 -2.54 13.04 18.26
N TYR A 264 -2.26 13.78 17.18
CA TYR A 264 -1.01 14.52 16.96
C TYR A 264 -1.24 15.97 16.50
N PRO A 265 -1.84 16.86 17.34
CA PRO A 265 -2.17 18.23 16.94
C PRO A 265 -0.96 19.04 16.46
N HIS A 266 0.25 18.70 16.92
CA HIS A 266 1.49 19.37 16.52
C HIS A 266 1.86 19.17 15.04
N LEU A 267 1.31 18.13 14.38
CA LEU A 267 1.52 17.87 12.96
C LEU A 267 0.75 18.83 12.05
N LYS A 268 -0.21 19.59 12.62
CA LYS A 268 -1.01 20.59 11.89
C LYS A 268 -1.72 20.01 10.66
N ILE A 269 -2.18 18.78 10.78
CA ILE A 269 -2.97 18.12 9.75
C ILE A 269 -4.33 18.83 9.67
N PRO A 270 -4.80 19.25 8.48
CA PRO A 270 -6.08 19.91 8.34
C PRO A 270 -7.22 18.98 8.73
N LYS A 271 -8.18 19.50 9.49
CA LYS A 271 -9.44 18.78 9.73
C LYS A 271 -10.29 18.89 8.48
N ASN A 272 -11.02 17.81 8.18
CA ASN A 272 -11.95 17.82 7.05
C ASN A 272 -13.02 18.91 7.28
N PRO A 273 -13.20 19.89 6.37
CA PRO A 273 -14.17 20.95 6.54
C PRO A 273 -15.63 20.45 6.47
N ASN A 274 -15.84 19.21 6.06
CA ASN A 274 -17.17 18.62 5.87
C ASN A 274 -17.64 17.74 7.06
N ASN A 275 -16.88 17.75 8.17
CA ASN A 275 -17.25 17.07 9.44
C ASN A 275 -17.49 18.05 10.58
#